data_4ca75a2f6a7bee64af756d5c9d46e761
#
_entry.id   4ca75a2f6a7bee64af756d5c9d46e761
#
_cell.length_a   1.000
_cell.length_b   1.000
_cell.length_c   1.000
_cell.angle_alpha   90.00
_cell.angle_beta   90.00
_cell.angle_gamma   90.00
#
_symmetry.space_group_name_H-M   'P 1'
#
loop_
_entity.id
_entity.type
_entity.pdbx_description
1 polymer ?
#
loop_
_entity_poly.entity_id
_entity_poly.type
_entity_poly.pdbx_seq_one_letter_code
_entity_poly.pdbx_strand_id
1 'polypeptide(L)'
;IGLVLKEAQRRSGRRGKLSLRLRELGGLVRIAGDLVAEEKASIVLSEHVVRARAIAKPLEQQVADRYLERQSEYAMLVNRGERIGRVNGLAVLGADTGLSDYSGVVLPVEAMVTPAQGRSGQVIATGGLSDLAKESVTNISAVVKKLTGKDIQDYDLHVQFPGTHNVDGDSASITMATAIISAFEGVPIDQNLAMTGSLSVRGEVLPIGGVSAKIEAAVKSGIERVIIPRSNLQDVLIDEKYESMVEVLPVDSLDEVLQHALVGAEEKVSLVERLANVIDTISSGPDTQPSA
;
A
#
# COMPACT_ATOMS: atom_id res chain seq x y z
N ILE A 1 5.36 31.09 -5.85
CA ILE A 1 6.40 30.22 -6.46
C ILE A 1 6.61 28.98 -5.61
N GLY A 2 6.82 29.07 -4.27
CA GLY A 2 7.13 27.93 -3.41
C GLY A 2 6.14 26.76 -3.51
N LEU A 3 4.83 27.03 -3.52
CA LEU A 3 3.79 25.98 -3.67
C LEU A 3 3.82 25.30 -5.05
N VAL A 4 4.16 26.02 -6.11
CA VAL A 4 4.31 25.44 -7.46
C VAL A 4 5.52 24.49 -7.48
N LEU A 5 6.62 24.87 -6.83
CA LEU A 5 7.80 23.99 -6.68
C LEU A 5 7.49 22.77 -5.83
N LYS A 6 6.79 22.93 -4.70
CA LYS A 6 6.29 21.78 -3.89
C LYS A 6 5.43 20.83 -4.72
N GLU A 7 4.52 21.37 -5.55
CA GLU A 7 3.69 20.56 -6.44
C GLU A 7 4.53 19.85 -7.52
N ALA A 8 5.54 20.50 -8.08
CA ALA A 8 6.45 19.88 -9.02
C ALA A 8 7.27 18.74 -8.40
N GLN A 9 7.68 18.88 -7.15
CA GLN A 9 8.34 17.82 -6.38
C GLN A 9 7.36 16.66 -6.11
N ARG A 10 6.14 16.96 -5.63
CA ARG A 10 5.11 15.96 -5.37
C ARG A 10 4.82 15.11 -6.62
N ARG A 11 4.70 15.75 -7.78
CA ARG A 11 4.49 15.09 -9.08
C ARG A 11 5.71 14.29 -9.56
N SER A 12 6.91 14.60 -9.08
CA SER A 12 8.10 13.79 -9.38
C SER A 12 8.17 12.50 -8.58
N GLY A 13 7.42 12.40 -7.46
CA GLY A 13 7.44 11.27 -6.54
C GLY A 13 8.76 11.13 -5.76
N ARG A 14 9.65 12.13 -5.79
CA ARG A 14 10.96 12.09 -5.13
C ARG A 14 11.36 13.42 -4.54
N ARG A 15 11.83 13.43 -3.29
CA ARG A 15 12.42 14.61 -2.68
C ARG A 15 13.63 15.10 -3.49
N GLY A 16 13.72 16.43 -3.66
CA GLY A 16 14.83 17.06 -4.37
C GLY A 16 14.79 16.89 -5.90
N LYS A 17 13.75 16.29 -6.46
CA LYS A 17 13.51 16.20 -7.90
C LYS A 17 12.29 17.02 -8.28
N LEU A 18 12.26 17.52 -9.51
CA LEU A 18 11.13 18.25 -10.07
C LEU A 18 10.56 17.48 -11.27
N SER A 19 9.24 17.50 -11.41
CA SER A 19 8.59 16.97 -12.61
C SER A 19 8.97 17.78 -13.82
N LEU A 20 9.31 17.11 -14.93
CA LEU A 20 9.54 17.73 -16.24
C LEU A 20 8.25 17.94 -17.04
N ARG A 21 7.10 17.64 -16.47
CA ARG A 21 5.78 17.81 -17.10
C ARG A 21 5.31 19.24 -17.00
N LEU A 22 6.01 20.10 -17.72
CA LEU A 22 5.81 21.55 -17.66
C LEU A 22 4.43 22.00 -18.15
N ARG A 23 3.78 21.21 -19.03
CA ARG A 23 2.41 21.52 -19.49
C ARG A 23 1.40 21.49 -18.35
N GLU A 24 1.49 20.50 -17.48
CA GLU A 24 0.57 20.31 -16.34
C GLU A 24 0.82 21.38 -15.26
N LEU A 25 2.09 21.65 -14.94
CA LEU A 25 2.45 22.73 -14.04
C LEU A 25 2.04 24.11 -14.60
N GLY A 26 2.19 24.32 -15.90
CA GLY A 26 1.71 25.51 -16.57
C GLY A 26 0.20 25.67 -16.53
N GLY A 27 -0.55 24.55 -16.58
CA GLY A 27 -2.00 24.53 -16.36
C GLY A 27 -2.39 25.02 -14.98
N LEU A 28 -1.72 24.52 -13.93
CA LEU A 28 -1.92 24.97 -12.57
C LEU A 28 -1.67 26.48 -12.40
N VAL A 29 -0.56 26.99 -12.96
CA VAL A 29 -0.23 28.43 -12.89
C VAL A 29 -1.25 29.27 -13.63
N ARG A 30 -1.74 28.80 -14.78
CA ARG A 30 -2.76 29.49 -15.58
C ARG A 30 -4.07 29.61 -14.82
N ILE A 31 -4.58 28.51 -14.25
CA ILE A 31 -5.81 28.54 -13.43
C ILE A 31 -5.65 29.45 -12.21
N ALA A 32 -4.48 29.45 -11.55
CA ALA A 32 -4.21 30.39 -10.47
C ALA A 32 -4.26 31.85 -10.94
N GLY A 33 -3.80 32.14 -12.17
CA GLY A 33 -3.91 33.47 -12.80
C GLY A 33 -5.37 33.84 -13.13
N ASP A 34 -6.16 32.89 -13.63
CA ASP A 34 -7.59 33.12 -13.94
C ASP A 34 -8.38 33.46 -12.66
N LEU A 35 -8.10 32.78 -11.54
CA LEU A 35 -8.71 33.09 -10.24
C LEU A 35 -8.38 34.52 -9.77
N VAL A 36 -7.13 34.96 -9.95
CA VAL A 36 -6.71 36.35 -9.65
C VAL A 36 -7.46 37.35 -10.50
N ALA A 37 -7.64 37.05 -11.81
CA ALA A 37 -8.38 37.93 -12.73
C ALA A 37 -9.88 38.04 -12.34
N GLU A 38 -10.53 36.93 -11.96
CA GLU A 38 -11.90 36.93 -11.45
C GLU A 38 -12.04 37.81 -10.18
N GLU A 39 -11.11 37.72 -9.27
CA GLU A 39 -11.10 38.47 -8.01
C GLU A 39 -10.61 39.92 -8.17
N LYS A 40 -10.21 40.30 -9.40
CA LYS A 40 -9.64 41.61 -9.70
C LYS A 40 -8.42 41.94 -8.81
N ALA A 41 -7.69 40.91 -8.36
CA ALA A 41 -6.46 41.05 -7.62
C ALA A 41 -5.28 41.32 -8.58
N SER A 42 -4.18 41.84 -8.07
CA SER A 42 -3.00 42.21 -8.88
C SER A 42 -1.91 41.15 -8.91
N ILE A 43 -1.92 40.20 -7.98
CA ILE A 43 -0.87 39.18 -7.82
C ILE A 43 -1.42 37.82 -7.42
N VAL A 44 -0.74 36.77 -7.84
CA VAL A 44 -1.07 35.39 -7.44
C VAL A 44 -0.54 35.12 -6.01
N LEU A 45 -1.44 34.90 -5.07
CA LEU A 45 -1.13 34.48 -3.71
C LEU A 45 -1.12 32.96 -3.55
N SER A 46 -0.65 32.47 -2.42
CA SER A 46 -0.60 31.04 -2.10
C SER A 46 -1.99 30.39 -2.15
N GLU A 47 -3.01 31.07 -1.67
CA GLU A 47 -4.41 30.59 -1.69
C GLU A 47 -4.92 30.34 -3.10
N HIS A 48 -4.60 31.19 -4.08
CA HIS A 48 -4.98 30.98 -5.47
C HIS A 48 -4.35 29.70 -6.04
N VAL A 49 -3.09 29.39 -5.67
CA VAL A 49 -2.43 28.15 -6.08
C VAL A 49 -3.06 26.92 -5.45
N VAL A 50 -3.45 27.00 -4.17
CA VAL A 50 -4.14 25.90 -3.47
C VAL A 50 -5.51 25.63 -4.11
N ARG A 51 -6.28 26.69 -4.40
CA ARG A 51 -7.58 26.57 -5.08
C ARG A 51 -7.44 26.06 -6.52
N ALA A 52 -6.46 26.59 -7.26
CA ALA A 52 -6.15 26.12 -8.61
C ALA A 52 -5.83 24.63 -8.65
N ARG A 53 -5.10 24.11 -7.66
CA ARG A 53 -4.80 22.68 -7.54
C ARG A 53 -6.08 21.85 -7.33
N ALA A 54 -7.02 22.34 -6.56
CA ALA A 54 -8.30 21.67 -6.34
C ALA A 54 -9.17 21.61 -7.63
N ILE A 55 -9.10 22.66 -8.46
CA ILE A 55 -9.82 22.75 -9.73
C ILE A 55 -9.14 21.93 -10.83
N ALA A 56 -7.81 21.99 -10.90
CA ALA A 56 -6.98 21.36 -11.93
C ALA A 56 -6.67 19.87 -11.62
N LYS A 57 -7.60 19.15 -11.00
CA LYS A 57 -7.41 17.72 -10.75
C LYS A 57 -7.31 16.95 -12.07
N PRO A 58 -6.27 16.14 -12.29
CA PRO A 58 -6.19 15.26 -13.45
C PRO A 58 -7.31 14.22 -13.42
N LEU A 59 -7.59 13.63 -14.56
CA LEU A 59 -8.70 12.67 -14.72
C LEU A 59 -8.56 11.49 -13.75
N GLU A 60 -7.35 10.96 -13.61
CA GLU A 60 -7.03 9.84 -12.73
C GLU A 60 -7.38 10.17 -11.27
N GLN A 61 -7.08 11.40 -10.84
CA GLN A 61 -7.43 11.86 -9.49
C GLN A 61 -8.95 11.96 -9.31
N GLN A 62 -9.68 12.41 -10.32
CA GLN A 62 -11.13 12.46 -10.28
C GLN A 62 -11.75 11.06 -10.22
N VAL A 63 -11.20 10.11 -10.96
CA VAL A 63 -11.61 8.70 -10.93
C VAL A 63 -11.33 8.08 -9.56
N ALA A 64 -10.13 8.32 -9.00
CA ALA A 64 -9.76 7.84 -7.67
C ALA A 64 -10.67 8.44 -6.58
N ASP A 65 -10.90 9.75 -6.62
CA ASP A 65 -11.78 10.42 -5.65
C ASP A 65 -13.20 9.82 -5.70
N ARG A 66 -13.76 9.58 -6.90
CA ARG A 66 -15.07 8.90 -7.06
C ARG A 66 -15.07 7.47 -6.56
N TYR A 67 -13.98 6.75 -6.77
CA TYR A 67 -13.85 5.39 -6.26
C TYR A 67 -13.89 5.37 -4.73
N LEU A 68 -13.16 6.27 -4.07
CA LEU A 68 -13.14 6.39 -2.61
C LEU A 68 -14.51 6.84 -2.05
N GLU A 69 -15.18 7.81 -2.71
CA GLU A 69 -16.55 8.22 -2.37
C GLU A 69 -17.51 7.03 -2.41
N ARG A 70 -17.47 6.26 -3.50
CA ARG A 70 -18.32 5.08 -3.64
C ARG A 70 -18.01 4.00 -2.60
N GLN A 71 -16.75 3.76 -2.27
CA GLN A 71 -16.40 2.84 -1.19
C GLN A 71 -16.97 3.27 0.15
N SER A 72 -16.95 4.57 0.43
CA SER A 72 -17.52 5.14 1.66
C SER A 72 -19.04 5.04 1.67
N GLU A 73 -19.74 5.39 0.57
CA GLU A 73 -21.19 5.34 0.45
C GLU A 73 -21.76 3.93 0.65
N TYR A 74 -21.08 2.91 0.11
CA TYR A 74 -21.54 1.51 0.22
C TYR A 74 -20.93 0.78 1.41
N ALA A 75 -20.24 1.49 2.32
CA ALA A 75 -19.55 0.90 3.48
C ALA A 75 -18.67 -0.32 3.11
N MET A 76 -18.08 -0.31 1.92
CA MET A 76 -17.21 -1.40 1.44
C MET A 76 -15.86 -1.41 2.14
N LEU A 77 -15.43 -0.26 2.64
CA LEU A 77 -14.19 -0.10 3.38
C LEU A 77 -14.44 -0.26 4.88
N VAL A 78 -13.69 -1.15 5.52
CA VAL A 78 -13.65 -1.28 6.98
C VAL A 78 -12.37 -0.62 7.47
N ASN A 79 -12.50 0.52 8.14
CA ASN A 79 -11.38 1.31 8.66
C ASN A 79 -11.36 1.37 10.20
N ARG A 80 -12.12 0.50 10.88
CA ARG A 80 -12.17 0.40 12.34
C ARG A 80 -12.43 -1.03 12.81
N GLY A 81 -11.98 -1.30 14.04
CA GLY A 81 -12.12 -2.62 14.65
C GLY A 81 -11.09 -3.61 14.10
N GLU A 82 -11.34 -4.88 14.30
CA GLU A 82 -10.41 -5.96 14.05
C GLU A 82 -11.05 -7.01 13.14
N ARG A 83 -10.28 -7.61 12.22
CA ARG A 83 -10.75 -8.69 11.33
C ARG A 83 -9.64 -9.71 11.09
N ILE A 84 -9.99 -10.98 11.09
CA ILE A 84 -9.11 -12.07 10.68
C ILE A 84 -9.12 -12.16 9.16
N GLY A 85 -7.94 -12.31 8.55
CA GLY A 85 -7.80 -12.50 7.12
C GLY A 85 -8.17 -11.30 6.25
N ARG A 86 -8.35 -10.10 6.81
CA ARG A 86 -8.68 -8.89 6.05
C ARG A 86 -7.70 -7.76 6.34
N VAL A 87 -7.18 -7.13 5.28
CA VAL A 87 -6.20 -6.03 5.33
C VAL A 87 -6.61 -4.95 4.34
N ASN A 88 -6.39 -3.68 4.69
CA ASN A 88 -6.50 -2.57 3.76
C ASN A 88 -5.17 -2.39 3.01
N GLY A 89 -5.14 -2.74 1.74
CA GLY A 89 -4.01 -2.51 0.84
C GLY A 89 -4.09 -1.14 0.18
N LEU A 90 -2.98 -0.66 -0.35
CA LEU A 90 -2.89 0.61 -1.06
C LEU A 90 -2.36 0.38 -2.48
N ALA A 91 -3.06 0.91 -3.47
CA ALA A 91 -2.68 0.86 -4.87
C ALA A 91 -2.67 2.25 -5.51
N VAL A 92 -2.17 2.34 -6.72
CA VAL A 92 -2.23 3.55 -7.56
C VAL A 92 -2.99 3.25 -8.84
N LEU A 93 -3.78 4.21 -9.31
CA LEU A 93 -4.42 4.18 -10.62
C LEU A 93 -3.51 4.85 -11.65
N GLY A 94 -3.47 4.32 -12.88
CA GLY A 94 -2.74 4.94 -13.98
C GLY A 94 -1.26 4.56 -14.10
N ALA A 95 -0.75 3.64 -13.28
CA ALA A 95 0.64 3.18 -13.38
C ALA A 95 0.99 2.63 -14.76
N ASP A 96 0.07 1.90 -15.39
CA ASP A 96 0.26 1.21 -16.68
C ASP A 96 0.02 2.11 -17.87
N THR A 97 -0.62 3.25 -17.70
CA THR A 97 -0.99 4.14 -18.81
C THR A 97 0.10 5.14 -19.19
N GLY A 98 1.23 5.16 -18.45
CA GLY A 98 2.28 6.17 -18.62
C GLY A 98 1.80 7.58 -18.28
N LEU A 99 0.60 7.71 -17.74
CA LEU A 99 0.02 8.96 -17.24
C LEU A 99 0.67 9.31 -15.90
N SER A 100 0.83 10.56 -15.64
CA SER A 100 1.87 11.08 -14.78
C SER A 100 1.55 11.24 -13.31
N ASP A 101 0.29 11.31 -12.97
CA ASP A 101 -0.14 11.58 -11.62
C ASP A 101 -0.74 10.31 -11.04
N TYR A 102 0.05 9.62 -10.23
CA TYR A 102 -0.43 8.49 -9.45
C TYR A 102 -1.54 8.97 -8.52
N SER A 103 -2.70 8.40 -8.67
CA SER A 103 -3.83 8.62 -7.77
C SER A 103 -4.01 7.38 -6.93
N GLY A 104 -3.87 7.54 -5.61
CA GLY A 104 -3.97 6.44 -4.67
C GLY A 104 -5.41 5.97 -4.46
N VAL A 105 -5.56 4.69 -4.20
CA VAL A 105 -6.83 4.06 -3.78
C VAL A 105 -6.57 3.06 -2.67
N VAL A 106 -7.58 2.83 -1.83
CA VAL A 106 -7.56 1.77 -0.81
C VAL A 106 -8.24 0.54 -1.40
N LEU A 107 -7.56 -0.60 -1.33
CA LEU A 107 -8.06 -1.89 -1.81
C LEU A 107 -8.11 -2.88 -0.65
N PRO A 108 -9.29 -3.30 -0.19
CA PRO A 108 -9.36 -4.39 0.77
C PRO A 108 -8.84 -5.69 0.13
N VAL A 109 -8.06 -6.43 0.91
CA VAL A 109 -7.56 -7.77 0.58
C VAL A 109 -8.13 -8.73 1.61
N GLU A 110 -8.74 -9.80 1.15
CA GLU A 110 -9.29 -10.85 2.00
C GLU A 110 -8.63 -12.18 1.70
N ALA A 111 -8.28 -12.91 2.76
CA ALA A 111 -7.75 -14.25 2.67
C ALA A 111 -8.59 -15.21 3.53
N MET A 112 -8.80 -16.41 3.02
CA MET A 112 -9.45 -17.51 3.72
C MET A 112 -8.64 -18.78 3.50
N VAL A 113 -8.50 -19.57 4.53
CA VAL A 113 -7.82 -20.87 4.52
C VAL A 113 -8.83 -21.96 4.82
N THR A 114 -8.91 -22.95 3.95
CA THR A 114 -9.80 -24.10 4.12
C THR A 114 -9.00 -25.40 3.97
N PRO A 115 -9.41 -26.50 4.60
CA PRO A 115 -8.78 -27.81 4.35
C PRO A 115 -8.88 -28.17 2.86
N ALA A 116 -7.79 -28.69 2.29
CA ALA A 116 -7.76 -29.10 0.90
C ALA A 116 -8.75 -30.24 0.63
N GLN A 117 -9.54 -30.12 -0.44
CA GLN A 117 -10.49 -31.16 -0.85
C GLN A 117 -9.86 -32.25 -1.73
N GLY A 118 -8.57 -32.17 -2.03
CA GLY A 118 -7.86 -33.06 -2.94
C GLY A 118 -6.53 -33.59 -2.37
N ARG A 119 -5.68 -34.10 -3.25
CA ARG A 119 -4.34 -34.59 -2.89
C ARG A 119 -3.29 -33.47 -2.68
N SER A 120 -3.64 -32.26 -3.08
CA SER A 120 -2.75 -31.08 -2.93
C SER A 120 -3.61 -29.83 -2.85
N GLY A 121 -3.36 -29.00 -1.87
CA GLY A 121 -3.99 -27.70 -1.71
C GLY A 121 -3.67 -26.74 -2.86
N GLN A 122 -4.58 -25.85 -3.12
CA GLN A 122 -4.50 -24.90 -4.22
C GLN A 122 -4.47 -23.46 -3.72
N VAL A 123 -3.73 -22.62 -4.44
CA VAL A 123 -3.81 -21.16 -4.27
C VAL A 123 -4.83 -20.62 -5.27
N ILE A 124 -5.95 -20.14 -4.76
CA ILE A 124 -7.08 -19.61 -5.53
C ILE A 124 -7.12 -18.09 -5.35
N ALA A 125 -6.62 -17.38 -6.34
CA ALA A 125 -6.61 -15.92 -6.35
C ALA A 125 -7.69 -15.38 -7.28
N THR A 126 -8.59 -14.53 -6.75
CA THR A 126 -9.72 -13.95 -7.47
C THR A 126 -9.73 -12.43 -7.37
N GLY A 127 -10.49 -11.73 -8.23
CA GLY A 127 -10.59 -10.27 -8.23
C GLY A 127 -9.70 -9.59 -9.26
N GLY A 128 -9.44 -10.23 -10.43
CA GLY A 128 -8.71 -9.61 -11.54
C GLY A 128 -7.21 -9.42 -11.26
N LEU A 129 -6.61 -10.34 -10.50
CA LEU A 129 -5.18 -10.35 -10.23
C LEU A 129 -4.37 -10.60 -11.50
N SER A 130 -3.35 -9.77 -11.74
CA SER A 130 -2.36 -10.01 -12.79
C SER A 130 -1.54 -11.27 -12.50
N ASP A 131 -0.81 -11.76 -13.50
CA ASP A 131 0.05 -12.93 -13.31
C ASP A 131 1.18 -12.65 -12.31
N LEU A 132 1.70 -11.42 -12.24
CA LEU A 132 2.65 -10.98 -11.23
C LEU A 132 2.09 -11.09 -9.80
N ALA A 133 0.84 -10.69 -9.61
CA ALA A 133 0.18 -10.81 -8.30
C ALA A 133 -0.05 -12.29 -7.92
N LYS A 134 -0.35 -13.17 -8.89
CA LYS A 134 -0.45 -14.62 -8.67
C LYS A 134 0.91 -15.25 -8.31
N GLU A 135 1.99 -14.83 -8.98
CA GLU A 135 3.35 -15.22 -8.61
C GLU A 135 3.70 -14.78 -7.18
N SER A 136 3.33 -13.56 -6.80
CA SER A 136 3.51 -13.08 -5.43
C SER A 136 2.81 -13.98 -4.41
N VAL A 137 1.58 -14.43 -4.67
CA VAL A 137 0.89 -15.38 -3.77
C VAL A 137 1.64 -16.70 -3.67
N THR A 138 2.22 -17.20 -4.77
CA THR A 138 3.04 -18.42 -4.76
C THR A 138 4.29 -18.25 -3.91
N ASN A 139 4.98 -17.11 -4.04
CA ASN A 139 6.16 -16.78 -3.23
C ASN A 139 5.81 -16.63 -1.75
N ILE A 140 4.70 -15.96 -1.44
CA ILE A 140 4.16 -15.81 -0.08
C ILE A 140 3.86 -17.18 0.51
N SER A 141 3.31 -18.10 -0.27
CA SER A 141 3.02 -19.46 0.18
C SER A 141 4.27 -20.19 0.70
N ALA A 142 5.42 -19.99 0.07
CA ALA A 142 6.70 -20.55 0.55
C ALA A 142 7.13 -19.92 1.88
N VAL A 143 6.98 -18.61 2.01
CA VAL A 143 7.26 -17.88 3.26
C VAL A 143 6.32 -18.37 4.37
N VAL A 144 5.02 -18.44 4.12
CA VAL A 144 4.00 -18.91 5.07
C VAL A 144 4.29 -20.34 5.54
N LYS A 145 4.60 -21.28 4.62
CA LYS A 145 4.95 -22.66 4.98
C LYS A 145 6.14 -22.71 5.93
N LYS A 146 7.16 -21.91 5.66
CA LYS A 146 8.34 -21.84 6.50
C LYS A 146 8.05 -21.25 7.88
N LEU A 147 7.12 -20.28 7.97
CA LEU A 147 6.77 -19.57 9.19
C LEU A 147 5.83 -20.34 10.11
N THR A 148 4.80 -20.93 9.55
CA THR A 148 3.74 -21.58 10.32
C THR A 148 4.08 -23.05 10.62
N GLY A 149 5.06 -23.61 9.91
CA GLY A 149 5.36 -25.05 9.94
C GLY A 149 4.25 -25.92 9.34
N LYS A 150 3.15 -25.31 8.85
CA LYS A 150 2.02 -26.03 8.24
C LYS A 150 2.31 -26.28 6.77
N ASP A 151 2.01 -27.47 6.28
CA ASP A 151 2.13 -27.73 4.85
C ASP A 151 0.95 -27.09 4.12
N ILE A 152 1.25 -26.12 3.26
CA ILE A 152 0.25 -25.46 2.41
C ILE A 152 -0.48 -26.46 1.51
N GLN A 153 0.14 -27.59 1.20
CA GLN A 153 -0.49 -28.65 0.43
C GLN A 153 -1.70 -29.28 1.13
N ASP A 154 -1.83 -29.10 2.43
CA ASP A 154 -2.98 -29.58 3.21
C ASP A 154 -4.16 -28.59 3.22
N TYR A 155 -4.00 -27.41 2.59
CA TYR A 155 -4.97 -26.32 2.64
C TYR A 155 -5.23 -25.71 1.26
N ASP A 156 -6.47 -25.31 0.99
CA ASP A 156 -6.83 -24.40 -0.08
C ASP A 156 -6.76 -22.96 0.44
N LEU A 157 -5.97 -22.13 -0.24
CA LEU A 157 -5.73 -20.75 0.10
C LEU A 157 -6.47 -19.83 -0.86
N HIS A 158 -7.51 -19.17 -0.38
CA HIS A 158 -8.28 -18.22 -1.15
C HIS A 158 -7.83 -16.80 -0.85
N VAL A 159 -7.47 -16.03 -1.89
CA VAL A 159 -7.14 -14.59 -1.78
C VAL A 159 -8.00 -13.81 -2.74
N GLN A 160 -8.67 -12.78 -2.25
CA GLN A 160 -9.57 -11.95 -3.04
C GLN A 160 -9.31 -10.46 -2.82
N PHE A 161 -9.48 -9.68 -3.89
CA PHE A 161 -9.57 -8.23 -3.86
C PHE A 161 -11.03 -7.81 -4.15
N PRO A 162 -11.88 -7.65 -3.13
CA PRO A 162 -13.29 -7.37 -3.32
C PRO A 162 -13.52 -6.05 -4.06
N GLY A 163 -14.39 -6.07 -5.08
CA GLY A 163 -14.82 -4.85 -5.79
C GLY A 163 -13.78 -4.21 -6.70
N THR A 164 -12.66 -4.87 -6.99
CA THR A 164 -11.62 -4.36 -7.88
C THR A 164 -11.57 -5.11 -9.20
N HIS A 165 -11.12 -4.40 -10.23
CA HIS A 165 -10.77 -4.96 -11.54
C HIS A 165 -9.31 -4.59 -11.81
N ASN A 166 -8.49 -5.57 -12.17
CA ASN A 166 -7.08 -5.43 -12.54
C ASN A 166 -6.21 -4.82 -11.42
N VAL A 167 -5.86 -5.65 -10.43
CA VAL A 167 -4.76 -5.35 -9.52
C VAL A 167 -3.46 -5.80 -10.19
N ASP A 168 -2.61 -4.85 -10.52
CA ASP A 168 -1.32 -5.10 -11.14
C ASP A 168 -0.18 -4.74 -10.18
N GLY A 169 0.93 -5.46 -10.34
CA GLY A 169 2.15 -5.23 -9.59
C GLY A 169 2.26 -6.01 -8.27
N ASP A 170 3.48 -6.01 -7.78
CA ASP A 170 3.91 -6.72 -6.55
C ASP A 170 3.74 -5.89 -5.27
N SER A 171 3.32 -4.62 -5.40
CA SER A 171 3.22 -3.69 -4.27
C SER A 171 2.16 -4.04 -3.21
N ALA A 172 1.33 -5.05 -3.48
CA ALA A 172 0.37 -5.62 -2.53
C ALA A 172 0.89 -6.87 -1.80
N SER A 173 2.15 -7.26 -2.02
CA SER A 173 2.68 -8.53 -1.50
C SER A 173 2.67 -8.61 0.01
N ILE A 174 3.07 -7.54 0.73
CA ILE A 174 2.99 -7.53 2.20
C ILE A 174 1.55 -7.58 2.69
N THR A 175 0.60 -6.97 1.96
CA THR A 175 -0.83 -6.98 2.29
C THR A 175 -1.40 -8.39 2.17
N MET A 176 -1.11 -9.08 1.08
CA MET A 176 -1.52 -10.46 0.87
C MET A 176 -0.89 -11.40 1.91
N ALA A 177 0.42 -11.26 2.17
CA ALA A 177 1.12 -12.05 3.17
C ALA A 177 0.49 -11.90 4.57
N THR A 178 0.22 -10.66 4.98
CA THR A 178 -0.41 -10.37 6.28
C THR A 178 -1.81 -10.96 6.37
N ALA A 179 -2.64 -10.83 5.32
CA ALA A 179 -3.98 -11.41 5.28
C ALA A 179 -3.94 -12.95 5.39
N ILE A 180 -3.04 -13.58 4.64
CA ILE A 180 -2.87 -15.04 4.64
C ILE A 180 -2.42 -15.53 6.02
N ILE A 181 -1.40 -14.92 6.62
CA ILE A 181 -0.86 -15.30 7.92
C ILE A 181 -1.93 -15.13 9.00
N SER A 182 -2.64 -14.01 8.98
CA SER A 182 -3.78 -13.79 9.90
C SER A 182 -4.84 -14.87 9.78
N ALA A 183 -5.20 -15.27 8.56
CA ALA A 183 -6.20 -16.33 8.32
C ALA A 183 -5.70 -17.71 8.79
N PHE A 184 -4.41 -18.02 8.59
CA PHE A 184 -3.80 -19.28 9.04
C PHE A 184 -3.71 -19.41 10.55
N GLU A 185 -3.31 -18.33 11.22
CA GLU A 185 -3.05 -18.33 12.66
C GLU A 185 -4.28 -17.91 13.49
N GLY A 186 -5.33 -17.42 12.82
CA GLY A 186 -6.55 -16.95 13.48
C GLY A 186 -6.35 -15.65 14.29
N VAL A 187 -5.29 -14.87 13.97
CA VAL A 187 -4.95 -13.63 14.68
C VAL A 187 -5.53 -12.43 13.93
N PRO A 188 -6.32 -11.58 14.62
CA PRO A 188 -6.97 -10.46 13.95
C PRO A 188 -6.00 -9.33 13.58
N ILE A 189 -6.40 -8.54 12.60
CA ILE A 189 -5.66 -7.38 12.07
C ILE A 189 -6.43 -6.10 12.40
N ASP A 190 -5.72 -5.06 12.84
CA ASP A 190 -6.28 -3.72 13.02
C ASP A 190 -6.72 -3.14 11.69
N GLN A 191 -7.99 -2.74 11.61
CA GLN A 191 -8.56 -2.17 10.40
C GLN A 191 -8.33 -0.64 10.27
N ASN A 192 -7.83 0.04 11.31
CA ASN A 192 -7.38 1.43 11.21
C ASN A 192 -5.93 1.51 10.69
N LEU A 193 -5.53 0.51 9.92
CA LEU A 193 -4.22 0.38 9.33
C LEU A 193 -4.35 0.02 7.86
N ALA A 194 -3.54 0.66 7.02
CA ALA A 194 -3.33 0.26 5.63
C ALA A 194 -1.85 -0.01 5.37
N MET A 195 -1.56 -0.75 4.32
CA MET A 195 -0.17 -1.07 4.00
C MET A 195 0.07 -1.17 2.50
N THR A 196 1.34 -0.98 2.13
CA THR A 196 1.86 -1.24 0.79
C THR A 196 3.33 -1.60 0.86
N GLY A 197 3.75 -2.53 0.03
CA GLY A 197 5.14 -2.98 -0.07
C GLY A 197 5.24 -4.23 -0.92
N SER A 198 6.34 -4.37 -1.64
CA SER A 198 6.72 -5.63 -2.26
C SER A 198 7.44 -6.51 -1.23
N LEU A 199 7.41 -7.82 -1.41
CA LEU A 199 8.00 -8.79 -0.49
C LEU A 199 8.96 -9.72 -1.23
N SER A 200 10.21 -9.77 -0.77
CA SER A 200 11.17 -10.76 -1.24
C SER A 200 10.84 -12.16 -0.70
N VAL A 201 11.36 -13.20 -1.34
CA VAL A 201 11.25 -14.60 -0.85
C VAL A 201 11.97 -14.82 0.48
N ARG A 202 12.75 -13.85 0.92
CA ARG A 202 13.46 -13.87 2.22
C ARG A 202 12.67 -13.21 3.34
N GLY A 203 11.56 -12.51 3.01
CA GLY A 203 10.75 -11.76 3.98
C GLY A 203 11.15 -10.29 4.10
N GLU A 204 12.04 -9.79 3.24
CA GLU A 204 12.42 -8.37 3.20
C GLU A 204 11.35 -7.54 2.50
N VAL A 205 11.08 -6.35 3.01
CA VAL A 205 10.12 -5.41 2.43
C VAL A 205 10.84 -4.50 1.44
N LEU A 206 10.42 -4.55 0.17
CA LEU A 206 11.06 -3.87 -0.94
C LEU A 206 10.31 -2.59 -1.33
N PRO A 207 11.01 -1.58 -1.91
CA PRO A 207 10.42 -0.30 -2.28
C PRO A 207 9.37 -0.43 -3.39
N ILE A 208 8.41 0.51 -3.38
CA ILE A 208 7.28 0.57 -4.31
C ILE A 208 7.11 1.98 -4.91
N GLY A 209 6.31 2.09 -5.96
CA GLY A 209 5.96 3.37 -6.56
C GLY A 209 4.74 4.04 -5.93
N GLY A 210 4.65 5.38 -6.05
CA GLY A 210 3.47 6.16 -5.72
C GLY A 210 3.14 6.25 -4.23
N VAL A 211 4.14 6.13 -3.34
CA VAL A 211 3.95 6.06 -1.88
C VAL A 211 3.15 7.25 -1.34
N SER A 212 3.42 8.47 -1.80
CA SER A 212 2.72 9.68 -1.33
C SER A 212 1.23 9.65 -1.65
N ALA A 213 0.87 9.27 -2.90
CA ALA A 213 -0.53 9.14 -3.31
C ALA A 213 -1.26 8.04 -2.55
N LYS A 214 -0.59 6.95 -2.24
CA LYS A 214 -1.10 5.83 -1.43
C LYS A 214 -1.42 6.28 0.00
N ILE A 215 -0.51 7.02 0.65
CA ILE A 215 -0.72 7.58 1.99
C ILE A 215 -1.90 8.56 1.98
N GLU A 216 -1.96 9.48 1.01
CA GLU A 216 -3.07 10.44 0.89
C GLU A 216 -4.43 9.73 0.70
N ALA A 217 -4.47 8.60 -0.02
CA ALA A 217 -5.69 7.81 -0.19
C ALA A 217 -6.13 7.15 1.13
N ALA A 218 -5.20 6.63 1.93
CA ALA A 218 -5.48 6.08 3.25
C ALA A 218 -6.12 7.14 4.16
N VAL A 219 -5.53 8.35 4.22
CA VAL A 219 -6.07 9.47 5.01
C VAL A 219 -7.48 9.86 4.57
N LYS A 220 -7.71 10.01 3.27
CA LYS A 220 -9.03 10.31 2.70
C LYS A 220 -10.08 9.24 3.05
N SER A 221 -9.64 8.01 3.25
CA SER A 221 -10.47 6.88 3.65
C SER A 221 -10.65 6.75 5.17
N GLY A 222 -10.15 7.71 5.95
CA GLY A 222 -10.24 7.73 7.40
C GLY A 222 -9.35 6.70 8.09
N ILE A 223 -8.26 6.27 7.46
CA ILE A 223 -7.24 5.40 8.02
C ILE A 223 -6.11 6.27 8.56
N GLU A 224 -5.69 6.01 9.79
CA GLU A 224 -4.76 6.85 10.54
C GLU A 224 -3.35 6.27 10.61
N ARG A 225 -3.14 5.00 10.23
CA ARG A 225 -1.84 4.31 10.28
C ARG A 225 -1.52 3.67 8.95
N VAL A 226 -0.30 3.92 8.44
CA VAL A 226 0.11 3.40 7.12
C VAL A 226 1.50 2.79 7.20
N ILE A 227 1.60 1.49 6.91
CA ILE A 227 2.87 0.77 6.77
C ILE A 227 3.41 0.96 5.35
N ILE A 228 4.68 1.35 5.26
CA ILE A 228 5.42 1.51 4.00
C ILE A 228 6.82 0.91 4.10
N PRO A 229 7.46 0.56 2.97
CA PRO A 229 8.88 0.21 3.00
C PRO A 229 9.73 1.38 3.52
N ARG A 230 10.68 1.11 4.43
CA ARG A 230 11.58 2.15 4.98
C ARG A 230 12.37 2.87 3.90
N SER A 231 12.75 2.16 2.85
CA SER A 231 13.43 2.71 1.68
C SER A 231 12.62 3.78 0.94
N ASN A 232 11.28 3.80 1.08
CA ASN A 232 10.41 4.82 0.50
C ASN A 232 10.23 6.08 1.37
N LEU A 233 10.76 6.14 2.59
CA LEU A 233 10.65 7.34 3.43
C LEU A 233 11.14 8.62 2.73
N GLN A 234 12.19 8.49 1.93
CA GLN A 234 12.73 9.61 1.16
C GLN A 234 11.78 10.12 0.06
N ASP A 235 10.81 9.30 -0.36
CA ASP A 235 9.86 9.60 -1.42
C ASP A 235 8.52 10.14 -0.88
N VAL A 236 8.34 10.15 0.45
CA VAL A 236 7.11 10.62 1.10
C VAL A 236 7.01 12.14 1.01
N LEU A 237 6.07 12.62 0.22
CA LEU A 237 5.74 14.02 -0.02
C LEU A 237 4.22 14.19 -0.03
N ILE A 238 3.62 14.18 1.16
CA ILE A 238 2.18 14.37 1.35
C ILE A 238 1.83 15.85 1.55
N ASP A 239 0.55 16.17 1.39
CA ASP A 239 0.04 17.52 1.64
C ASP A 239 0.10 17.83 3.14
N GLU A 240 0.56 19.03 3.51
CA GLU A 240 0.69 19.49 4.92
C GLU A 240 -0.59 19.25 5.74
N LYS A 241 -1.77 19.37 5.12
CA LYS A 241 -3.05 19.12 5.79
C LYS A 241 -3.24 17.66 6.25
N TYR A 242 -2.49 16.71 5.67
CA TYR A 242 -2.57 15.28 5.98
C TYR A 242 -1.48 14.82 6.95
N GLU A 243 -0.40 15.61 7.14
CA GLU A 243 0.75 15.23 7.96
C GLU A 243 0.37 14.89 9.41
N SER A 244 -0.58 15.63 9.98
CA SER A 244 -1.06 15.39 11.35
C SER A 244 -2.17 14.35 11.46
N MET A 245 -2.65 13.82 10.33
CA MET A 245 -3.78 12.89 10.27
C MET A 245 -3.34 11.43 10.11
N VAL A 246 -2.06 11.17 9.89
CA VAL A 246 -1.56 9.82 9.61
C VAL A 246 -0.21 9.57 10.26
N GLU A 247 -0.10 8.41 10.89
CA GLU A 247 1.16 7.85 11.35
C GLU A 247 1.75 6.97 10.26
N VAL A 248 2.92 7.32 9.76
CA VAL A 248 3.65 6.53 8.76
C VAL A 248 4.62 5.60 9.48
N LEU A 249 4.45 4.30 9.27
CA LEU A 249 5.20 3.21 9.91
C LEU A 249 6.16 2.59 8.88
N PRO A 250 7.45 2.99 8.90
CA PRO A 250 8.43 2.43 7.98
C PRO A 250 8.95 1.09 8.48
N VAL A 251 8.95 0.07 7.61
CA VAL A 251 9.37 -1.30 7.92
C VAL A 251 10.38 -1.82 6.90
N ASP A 252 11.23 -2.77 7.34
CA ASP A 252 12.23 -3.44 6.51
C ASP A 252 11.90 -4.92 6.29
N SER A 253 11.05 -5.51 7.16
CA SER A 253 10.79 -6.96 7.15
C SER A 253 9.31 -7.29 7.42
N LEU A 254 8.91 -8.50 7.08
CA LEU A 254 7.54 -8.97 7.28
C LEU A 254 7.17 -9.13 8.76
N ASP A 255 8.12 -9.46 9.62
CA ASP A 255 7.90 -9.52 11.08
C ASP A 255 7.57 -8.15 11.65
N GLU A 256 8.25 -7.06 11.21
CA GLU A 256 7.89 -5.69 11.58
C GLU A 256 6.46 -5.33 11.07
N VAL A 257 6.09 -5.76 9.85
CA VAL A 257 4.72 -5.57 9.35
C VAL A 257 3.70 -6.22 10.27
N LEU A 258 3.91 -7.48 10.63
CA LEU A 258 3.00 -8.23 11.51
C LEU A 258 2.96 -7.63 12.92
N GLN A 259 4.10 -7.16 13.42
CA GLN A 259 4.17 -6.48 14.72
C GLN A 259 3.28 -5.24 14.78
N HIS A 260 3.18 -4.49 13.71
CA HIS A 260 2.31 -3.32 13.62
C HIS A 260 0.85 -3.66 13.30
N ALA A 261 0.61 -4.70 12.51
CA ALA A 261 -0.70 -5.01 11.94
C ALA A 261 -1.57 -5.89 12.82
N LEU A 262 -0.97 -6.90 13.49
CA LEU A 262 -1.71 -7.88 14.27
C LEU A 262 -2.14 -7.33 15.64
N VAL A 263 -3.31 -7.77 16.10
CA VAL A 263 -3.89 -7.45 17.40
C VAL A 263 -3.99 -8.74 18.22
N GLY A 264 -3.84 -8.63 19.56
CA GLY A 264 -3.80 -9.79 20.45
C GLY A 264 -2.38 -10.02 21.00
N ALA A 265 -2.24 -9.98 22.33
CA ALA A 265 -0.92 -9.89 22.95
C ALA A 265 -0.11 -11.19 22.89
N GLU A 266 -0.70 -12.33 23.23
CA GLU A 266 0.04 -13.60 23.36
C GLU A 266 0.26 -14.28 22.01
N GLU A 267 -0.77 -14.42 21.20
CA GLU A 267 -0.69 -15.03 19.87
C GLU A 267 0.20 -14.24 18.93
N LYS A 268 0.13 -12.91 19.02
CA LYS A 268 0.98 -12.00 18.24
C LYS A 268 2.45 -12.18 18.57
N VAL A 269 2.82 -12.14 19.84
CA VAL A 269 4.23 -12.25 20.27
C VAL A 269 4.80 -13.59 19.82
N SER A 270 4.11 -14.70 20.07
CA SER A 270 4.54 -16.03 19.63
C SER A 270 4.72 -16.13 18.11
N LEU A 271 3.83 -15.51 17.35
CA LEU A 271 3.92 -15.53 15.87
C LEU A 271 5.08 -14.69 15.37
N VAL A 272 5.24 -13.46 15.88
CA VAL A 272 6.32 -12.55 15.49
C VAL A 272 7.70 -13.11 15.85
N GLU A 273 7.86 -13.71 17.04
CA GLU A 273 9.11 -14.35 17.43
C GLU A 273 9.47 -15.55 16.55
N ARG A 274 8.50 -16.38 16.19
CA ARG A 274 8.72 -17.49 15.23
C ARG A 274 9.18 -16.97 13.88
N LEU A 275 8.59 -15.87 13.42
CA LEU A 275 8.93 -15.23 12.15
C LEU A 275 10.36 -14.67 12.16
N ALA A 276 10.70 -13.89 13.16
CA ALA A 276 12.03 -13.29 13.32
C ALA A 276 13.13 -14.39 13.31
N ASN A 277 12.95 -15.46 14.09
CA ASN A 277 13.89 -16.57 14.13
C ASN A 277 14.09 -17.25 12.76
N VAL A 278 13.03 -17.34 11.94
CA VAL A 278 13.11 -17.91 10.61
C VAL A 278 13.84 -16.98 9.64
N ILE A 279 13.57 -15.69 9.69
CA ILE A 279 14.23 -14.68 8.84
C ILE A 279 15.72 -14.62 9.17
N ASP A 280 16.10 -14.62 10.44
CA ASP A 280 17.49 -14.63 10.88
C ASP A 280 18.24 -15.89 10.41
N THR A 281 17.59 -17.05 10.45
CA THR A 281 18.16 -18.32 9.94
C THR A 281 18.39 -18.28 8.43
N ILE A 282 17.53 -17.59 7.67
CA ILE A 282 17.70 -17.42 6.21
C ILE A 282 18.84 -16.45 5.92
N SER A 283 18.93 -15.38 6.70
CA SER A 283 19.90 -14.29 6.49
C SER A 283 21.33 -14.71 6.87
N SER A 284 21.49 -15.56 7.90
CA SER A 284 22.79 -16.02 8.39
C SER A 284 23.47 -17.09 7.52
N GLY A 285 22.75 -17.74 6.58
CA GLY A 285 23.31 -18.78 5.69
C GLY A 285 23.95 -19.96 6.46
N PRO A 286 24.16 -21.12 5.87
CA PRO A 286 24.96 -22.16 6.51
C PRO A 286 26.41 -21.68 6.64
N ASP A 287 26.91 -21.61 7.88
CA ASP A 287 28.34 -21.37 8.17
C ASP A 287 29.20 -22.28 7.30
N THR A 288 29.83 -21.71 6.29
CA THR A 288 30.96 -22.37 5.62
C THR A 288 32.14 -22.33 6.57
N GLN A 289 32.23 -23.33 7.42
CA GLN A 289 33.50 -23.60 8.13
C GLN A 289 34.58 -23.77 7.07
N PRO A 290 35.68 -23.02 7.13
CA PRO A 290 36.82 -23.31 6.28
C PRO A 290 37.39 -24.65 6.75
N SER A 291 37.31 -25.64 5.87
CA SER A 291 38.04 -26.91 6.06
C SER A 291 39.53 -26.61 6.17
N ALA A 292 40.09 -27.00 7.32
CA ALA A 292 41.52 -26.97 7.62
C ALA A 292 42.29 -27.92 6.69
#